data_9df74c6b4d7df2a319b05e419739fa09
#
_entry.id   9df74c6b4d7df2a319b05e419739fa09
#
_cell.length_a   1.000
_cell.length_b   1.000
_cell.length_c   1.000
_cell.angle_alpha   90.00
_cell.angle_beta   90.00
_cell.angle_gamma   90.00
#
_symmetry.space_group_name_H-M   'P 1'
#
loop_
_entity.id
_entity.type
_entity.pdbx_description
1 polymer ?
#
loop_
_entity_poly.entity_id
_entity_poly.type
_entity_poly.pdbx_seq_one_letter_code
_entity_poly.pdbx_strand_id
1 'polypeptide(L)'
;MMITLHKNATTTPAVRAHIQQSSGTDGELAAQFGISRTTVQRWKHRDSVADRSHTPHRLQTTLNAGQEELVVYLRSQLRLPLDDLLSVVREFIHPTMGRSSLHRLLVRRGVDKLPKPSPESSPAKPFKAYEPGYVHIDVKYLPQMADEPSRGYVFVAIDRATRWVFIAIKRRKTAAAARSFLNEVSKAAPFVIHTVLTDNGKEFTDRLFGSRAKEASGDHEFDLLCDSLGIEHRLTKPRTPRTNGMVERFNGRLEQVLQTHRFNSAEDLSKTLHRYVWLYNQHLPQKALNHQTPVAAMKKWQESHPHLFKKRVANHPGPDT
;
A
#
# COMPACT_ATOMS: atom_id res chain seq x y z
N MET A 1 19.07 19.73 25.97
CA MET A 1 19.45 19.25 24.60
C MET A 1 20.88 18.75 24.67
N MET A 2 21.15 17.48 24.45
CA MET A 2 22.52 16.96 24.43
C MET A 2 23.18 17.40 23.11
N ILE A 3 24.25 18.19 23.21
CA ILE A 3 25.02 18.64 22.05
C ILE A 3 26.06 17.57 21.74
N THR A 4 25.95 16.93 20.59
CA THR A 4 26.94 15.95 20.11
C THR A 4 28.04 16.73 19.40
N LEU A 5 29.17 16.95 20.08
CA LEU A 5 30.32 17.60 19.49
C LEU A 5 31.12 16.60 18.66
N HIS A 6 31.60 17.04 17.48
CA HIS A 6 32.56 16.26 16.72
C HIS A 6 33.85 16.13 17.52
N LYS A 7 34.50 14.93 17.48
CA LYS A 7 35.75 14.68 18.23
C LYS A 7 36.88 15.68 17.97
N ASN A 8 36.88 16.33 16.81
CA ASN A 8 37.85 17.35 16.40
C ASN A 8 37.29 18.77 16.53
N ALA A 9 36.24 18.99 17.32
CA ALA A 9 35.71 20.37 17.53
C ALA A 9 36.66 21.17 18.37
N THR A 10 37.25 22.21 17.78
CA THR A 10 38.15 23.16 18.47
C THR A 10 37.41 24.25 19.24
N THR A 11 36.14 24.49 18.91
CA THR A 11 35.29 25.47 19.62
C THR A 11 34.08 24.78 20.21
N THR A 12 34.07 24.58 21.51
CA THR A 12 32.88 24.09 22.25
C THR A 12 31.94 25.25 22.59
N PRO A 13 30.69 25.01 22.96
CA PRO A 13 29.80 26.09 23.43
C PRO A 13 30.38 26.89 24.60
N ALA A 14 31.14 26.28 25.51
CA ALA A 14 31.81 26.96 26.63
C ALA A 14 32.90 27.91 26.13
N VAL A 15 33.73 27.44 25.16
CA VAL A 15 34.77 28.30 24.54
C VAL A 15 34.12 29.48 23.80
N ARG A 16 33.02 29.26 23.10
CA ARG A 16 32.26 30.30 22.37
C ARG A 16 31.68 31.33 23.34
N ALA A 17 31.09 30.86 24.46
CA ALA A 17 30.56 31.73 25.49
C ALA A 17 31.69 32.60 26.14
N HIS A 18 32.84 32.00 26.42
CA HIS A 18 33.98 32.71 26.92
C HIS A 18 34.46 33.80 25.94
N ILE A 19 34.55 33.49 24.64
CA ILE A 19 34.93 34.48 23.61
C ILE A 19 33.94 35.66 23.57
N GLN A 20 32.63 35.38 23.69
CA GLN A 20 31.60 36.43 23.67
C GLN A 20 31.63 37.33 24.89
N GLN A 21 31.99 36.80 26.05
CA GLN A 21 32.03 37.53 27.32
C GLN A 21 33.37 38.22 27.61
N SER A 22 34.42 37.82 26.89
CA SER A 22 35.79 38.30 27.14
C SER A 22 36.04 39.67 26.52
N SER A 23 36.71 40.54 27.28
CA SER A 23 37.26 41.82 26.84
C SER A 23 38.65 41.72 26.21
N GLY A 24 39.22 40.50 26.17
CA GLY A 24 40.55 40.28 25.59
C GLY A 24 40.58 40.54 24.06
N THR A 25 41.79 40.84 23.58
CA THR A 25 42.03 41.06 22.15
C THR A 25 41.79 39.77 21.34
N ASP A 26 41.45 39.89 20.06
CA ASP A 26 41.27 38.75 19.19
C ASP A 26 42.51 37.90 19.06
N GLY A 27 43.72 38.49 19.16
CA GLY A 27 44.97 37.80 19.14
C GLY A 27 45.23 36.93 20.37
N GLU A 28 44.96 37.49 21.57
CA GLU A 28 45.09 36.76 22.84
C GLU A 28 44.13 35.57 22.92
N LEU A 29 42.85 35.77 22.58
CA LEU A 29 41.87 34.72 22.58
C LEU A 29 42.18 33.64 21.52
N ALA A 30 42.67 34.04 20.35
CA ALA A 30 43.08 33.10 19.32
C ALA A 30 44.26 32.22 19.81
N ALA A 31 45.27 32.78 20.45
CA ALA A 31 46.37 32.05 21.05
C ALA A 31 45.93 31.17 22.22
N GLN A 32 45.06 31.67 23.11
CA GLN A 32 44.55 30.94 24.27
C GLN A 32 43.79 29.66 23.88
N PHE A 33 42.95 29.73 22.83
CA PHE A 33 42.11 28.61 22.43
C PHE A 33 42.63 27.82 21.20
N GLY A 34 43.82 28.17 20.66
CA GLY A 34 44.39 27.52 19.51
C GLY A 34 43.57 27.63 18.25
N ILE A 35 42.88 28.77 18.02
CA ILE A 35 42.01 29.02 16.89
C ILE A 35 42.43 30.27 16.11
N SER A 36 41.89 30.47 14.91
CA SER A 36 42.21 31.66 14.13
C SER A 36 41.55 32.92 14.67
N ARG A 37 42.16 34.10 14.49
CA ARG A 37 41.57 35.40 14.81
C ARG A 37 40.21 35.60 14.14
N THR A 38 40.06 35.15 12.89
CA THR A 38 38.79 35.21 12.17
C THR A 38 37.71 34.36 12.84
N THR A 39 38.07 33.24 13.46
CA THR A 39 37.14 32.43 14.25
C THR A 39 36.69 33.15 15.52
N VAL A 40 37.63 33.83 16.21
CA VAL A 40 37.31 34.67 17.40
C VAL A 40 36.34 35.76 17.02
N GLN A 41 36.66 36.58 16.00
CA GLN A 41 35.78 37.65 15.50
C GLN A 41 34.39 37.14 15.15
N ARG A 42 34.31 36.01 14.43
CA ARG A 42 33.03 35.38 14.09
C ARG A 42 32.20 35.05 15.32
N TRP A 43 32.83 34.58 16.42
CA TRP A 43 32.10 34.23 17.64
C TRP A 43 31.77 35.45 18.49
N LYS A 44 32.62 36.48 18.54
CA LYS A 44 32.33 37.75 19.21
C LYS A 44 31.09 38.46 18.66
N HIS A 45 30.89 38.39 17.32
CA HIS A 45 29.76 39.04 16.64
C HIS A 45 28.51 38.16 16.51
N ARG A 46 28.45 37.04 17.19
CA ARG A 46 27.26 36.17 17.19
C ARG A 46 26.43 36.38 18.46
N ASP A 47 25.09 36.36 18.28
CA ASP A 47 24.12 36.46 19.37
C ASP A 47 23.93 35.13 20.12
N SER A 48 24.47 34.02 19.61
CA SER A 48 24.28 32.68 20.17
C SER A 48 25.53 31.81 20.00
N VAL A 49 25.81 31.01 21.02
CA VAL A 49 26.90 30.00 21.02
C VAL A 49 26.54 28.73 20.24
N ALA A 50 25.27 28.59 19.81
CA ALA A 50 24.81 27.45 19.07
C ALA A 50 25.31 27.44 17.61
N ASP A 51 25.41 26.24 17.04
CA ASP A 51 25.69 26.11 15.61
C ASP A 51 24.47 26.54 14.79
N ARG A 52 24.74 27.21 13.64
CA ARG A 52 23.67 27.52 12.69
C ARG A 52 23.25 26.25 11.98
N SER A 53 22.00 26.22 11.55
CA SER A 53 21.50 25.13 10.72
C SER A 53 22.33 25.00 9.44
N HIS A 54 22.73 23.77 9.11
CA HIS A 54 23.40 23.47 7.86
C HIS A 54 22.42 23.29 6.68
N THR A 55 21.12 23.43 6.94
CA THR A 55 20.09 23.33 5.89
C THR A 55 20.20 24.52 4.94
N PRO A 56 20.35 24.31 3.64
CA PRO A 56 20.37 25.39 2.66
C PRO A 56 19.08 26.22 2.71
N HIS A 57 19.20 27.55 2.59
CA HIS A 57 18.03 28.45 2.53
C HIS A 57 17.19 28.22 1.27
N ARG A 58 17.80 27.76 0.17
CA ARG A 58 17.12 27.33 -1.05
C ARG A 58 17.37 25.85 -1.25
N LEU A 59 16.32 25.06 -1.10
CA LEU A 59 16.38 23.63 -1.35
C LEU A 59 16.28 23.38 -2.85
N GLN A 60 17.25 22.67 -3.42
CA GLN A 60 17.13 22.09 -4.75
C GLN A 60 16.32 20.79 -4.60
N THR A 61 15.09 20.80 -5.10
CA THR A 61 14.20 19.65 -5.03
C THR A 61 14.16 18.94 -6.37
N THR A 62 13.97 17.62 -6.34
CA THR A 62 13.87 16.79 -7.56
C THR A 62 12.63 17.12 -8.37
N LEU A 63 11.54 17.50 -7.69
CA LEU A 63 10.27 17.86 -8.29
C LEU A 63 10.11 19.37 -8.34
N ASN A 64 9.44 19.89 -9.37
CA ASN A 64 9.00 21.28 -9.41
C ASN A 64 7.77 21.49 -8.50
N ALA A 65 7.37 22.75 -8.30
CA ALA A 65 6.28 23.10 -7.37
C ALA A 65 4.95 22.40 -7.72
N GLY A 66 4.57 22.38 -9.02
CA GLY A 66 3.33 21.73 -9.45
C GLY A 66 3.35 20.22 -9.28
N GLN A 67 4.49 19.58 -9.54
CA GLN A 67 4.69 18.14 -9.28
C GLN A 67 4.64 17.82 -7.79
N GLU A 68 5.21 18.67 -6.93
CA GLU A 68 5.13 18.50 -5.47
C GLU A 68 3.67 18.56 -4.99
N GLU A 69 2.90 19.55 -5.48
CA GLU A 69 1.46 19.68 -5.15
C GLU A 69 0.66 18.45 -5.58
N LEU A 70 0.90 17.94 -6.80
CA LEU A 70 0.27 16.73 -7.28
C LEU A 70 0.60 15.50 -6.41
N VAL A 71 1.86 15.35 -6.02
CA VAL A 71 2.30 14.25 -5.13
C VAL A 71 1.64 14.35 -3.75
N VAL A 72 1.56 15.56 -3.18
CA VAL A 72 0.87 15.80 -1.90
C VAL A 72 -0.61 15.51 -2.03
N TYR A 73 -1.25 15.92 -3.12
CA TYR A 73 -2.64 15.61 -3.41
C TYR A 73 -2.88 14.09 -3.47
N LEU A 74 -2.08 13.37 -4.27
CA LEU A 74 -2.17 11.90 -4.37
C LEU A 74 -1.98 11.21 -3.01
N ARG A 75 -1.00 11.67 -2.22
CA ARG A 75 -0.76 11.15 -0.86
C ARG A 75 -1.95 11.34 0.05
N SER A 76 -2.52 12.53 0.06
CA SER A 76 -3.61 12.93 0.96
C SER A 76 -4.94 12.30 0.57
N GLN A 77 -5.27 12.30 -0.73
CA GLN A 77 -6.55 11.80 -1.24
C GLN A 77 -6.58 10.27 -1.33
N LEU A 78 -5.56 9.67 -1.94
CA LEU A 78 -5.52 8.22 -2.15
C LEU A 78 -4.89 7.47 -0.97
N ARG A 79 -4.36 8.18 0.04
CA ARG A 79 -3.71 7.60 1.23
C ARG A 79 -2.68 6.51 0.89
N LEU A 80 -1.99 6.66 -0.24
CA LEU A 80 -1.03 5.67 -0.71
C LEU A 80 0.13 5.53 0.28
N PRO A 81 0.55 4.33 0.67
CA PRO A 81 1.83 4.09 1.35
C PRO A 81 2.99 4.69 0.56
N LEU A 82 4.12 4.97 1.23
CA LEU A 82 5.27 5.63 0.58
C LEU A 82 5.76 4.88 -0.67
N ASP A 83 5.80 3.55 -0.62
CA ASP A 83 6.33 2.76 -1.72
C ASP A 83 5.32 2.66 -2.90
N ASP A 84 4.03 2.63 -2.60
CA ASP A 84 2.97 2.69 -3.61
C ASP A 84 2.96 4.07 -4.30
N LEU A 85 3.06 5.14 -3.50
CA LEU A 85 3.17 6.51 -4.02
C LEU A 85 4.43 6.68 -4.88
N LEU A 86 5.57 6.11 -4.45
CA LEU A 86 6.81 6.15 -5.23
C LEU A 86 6.64 5.52 -6.61
N SER A 87 5.91 4.41 -6.69
CA SER A 87 5.65 3.74 -7.97
C SER A 87 4.79 4.60 -8.90
N VAL A 88 3.74 5.21 -8.37
CA VAL A 88 2.90 6.15 -9.13
C VAL A 88 3.72 7.36 -9.58
N VAL A 89 4.55 7.93 -8.70
CA VAL A 89 5.40 9.08 -9.04
C VAL A 89 6.40 8.72 -10.15
N ARG A 90 7.02 7.55 -10.10
CA ARG A 90 7.97 7.11 -11.12
C ARG A 90 7.32 6.85 -12.46
N GLU A 91 6.12 6.29 -12.45
CA GLU A 91 5.40 5.98 -13.69
C GLU A 91 4.85 7.23 -14.39
N PHE A 92 4.29 8.17 -13.64
CA PHE A 92 3.48 9.23 -14.23
C PHE A 92 4.03 10.65 -14.05
N ILE A 93 5.00 10.87 -13.15
CA ILE A 93 5.46 12.22 -12.80
C ILE A 93 6.97 12.39 -13.02
N HIS A 94 7.79 11.50 -12.44
CA HIS A 94 9.25 11.63 -12.48
C HIS A 94 9.94 10.27 -12.37
N PRO A 95 10.37 9.66 -13.49
CA PRO A 95 10.87 8.27 -13.55
C PRO A 95 12.06 7.96 -12.63
N THR A 96 12.92 8.93 -12.37
CA THR A 96 14.12 8.75 -11.55
C THR A 96 13.94 9.14 -10.09
N MET A 97 12.68 9.34 -9.62
CA MET A 97 12.41 9.76 -8.24
C MET A 97 12.99 8.79 -7.22
N GLY A 98 13.80 9.30 -6.30
CA GLY A 98 14.37 8.53 -5.19
C GLY A 98 13.40 8.41 -4.02
N ARG A 99 13.36 7.24 -3.36
CA ARG A 99 12.52 6.99 -2.17
C ARG A 99 12.77 8.00 -1.05
N SER A 100 14.06 8.29 -0.77
CA SER A 100 14.44 9.25 0.27
C SER A 100 14.04 10.68 -0.09
N SER A 101 14.10 11.06 -1.37
CA SER A 101 13.66 12.37 -1.85
C SER A 101 12.17 12.55 -1.70
N LEU A 102 11.39 11.51 -2.07
CA LEU A 102 9.94 11.48 -1.87
C LEU A 102 9.58 11.60 -0.37
N HIS A 103 10.23 10.81 0.49
CA HIS A 103 9.98 10.87 1.94
C HIS A 103 10.28 12.26 2.51
N ARG A 104 11.42 12.88 2.14
CA ARG A 104 11.75 14.25 2.57
C ARG A 104 10.72 15.27 2.10
N LEU A 105 10.17 15.13 0.90
CA LEU A 105 9.06 15.96 0.42
C LEU A 105 7.85 15.80 1.34
N LEU A 106 7.41 14.56 1.62
CA LEU A 106 6.24 14.31 2.47
C LEU A 106 6.42 14.86 3.89
N VAL A 107 7.63 14.71 4.47
CA VAL A 107 7.96 15.30 5.79
C VAL A 107 7.88 16.82 5.74
N ARG A 108 8.47 17.46 4.73
CA ARG A 108 8.44 18.92 4.56
C ARG A 108 7.02 19.46 4.42
N ARG A 109 6.12 18.69 3.78
CA ARG A 109 4.72 19.03 3.57
C ARG A 109 3.78 18.54 4.69
N GLY A 110 4.32 17.88 5.73
CA GLY A 110 3.54 17.41 6.89
C GLY A 110 2.59 16.25 6.62
N VAL A 111 2.80 15.50 5.52
CA VAL A 111 1.96 14.36 5.08
C VAL A 111 2.71 13.02 5.08
N ASP A 112 3.81 12.93 5.81
CA ASP A 112 4.64 11.72 5.92
C ASP A 112 3.91 10.58 6.65
N LYS A 113 3.07 10.92 7.64
CA LYS A 113 2.31 9.95 8.43
C LYS A 113 0.91 9.80 7.87
N LEU A 114 0.55 8.58 7.48
CA LEU A 114 -0.85 8.24 7.23
C LEU A 114 -1.59 8.10 8.56
N PRO A 115 -2.90 8.42 8.61
CA PRO A 115 -3.73 8.10 9.77
C PRO A 115 -3.53 6.63 10.15
N LYS A 116 -3.30 6.37 11.44
CA LYS A 116 -3.14 4.98 11.91
C LYS A 116 -4.44 4.23 11.64
N PRO A 117 -4.39 3.06 11.01
CA PRO A 117 -5.53 2.14 11.05
C PRO A 117 -5.81 1.76 12.51
N SER A 118 -7.07 1.51 12.84
CA SER A 118 -7.49 1.04 14.17
C SER A 118 -6.61 -0.13 14.66
N PRO A 119 -6.37 -0.27 15.97
CA PRO A 119 -5.34 -1.14 16.54
C PRO A 119 -5.71 -2.63 16.53
N GLU A 120 -6.00 -3.20 15.36
CA GLU A 120 -6.27 -4.63 15.17
C GLU A 120 -5.34 -5.28 14.15
N SER A 121 -4.03 -5.23 14.36
CA SER A 121 -3.13 -6.10 13.60
C SER A 121 -1.99 -6.60 14.47
N SER A 122 -2.19 -7.80 15.05
CA SER A 122 -1.11 -8.60 15.60
C SER A 122 -0.06 -8.94 14.52
N PRO A 123 1.24 -9.07 14.86
CA PRO A 123 2.27 -9.39 13.89
C PRO A 123 1.96 -10.74 13.22
N ALA A 124 1.86 -10.73 11.91
CA ALA A 124 1.57 -11.93 11.13
C ALA A 124 2.78 -12.87 11.12
N LYS A 125 2.57 -14.14 11.48
CA LYS A 125 3.55 -15.20 11.27
C LYS A 125 3.90 -15.29 9.77
N PRO A 126 5.14 -15.68 9.40
CA PRO A 126 5.50 -15.84 8.01
C PRO A 126 4.56 -16.84 7.33
N PHE A 127 4.00 -16.45 6.19
CA PHE A 127 3.10 -17.30 5.42
C PHE A 127 3.90 -18.43 4.76
N LYS A 128 3.34 -19.66 4.79
CA LYS A 128 3.80 -20.75 3.93
C LYS A 128 3.90 -20.27 2.48
N ALA A 129 4.95 -20.66 1.78
CA ALA A 129 5.02 -20.47 0.34
C ALA A 129 3.90 -21.27 -0.34
N TYR A 130 3.14 -20.62 -1.21
CA TYR A 130 2.07 -21.23 -2.00
C TYR A 130 2.35 -20.97 -3.46
N GLU A 131 1.94 -21.92 -4.29
CA GLU A 131 1.93 -21.77 -5.73
C GLU A 131 0.71 -20.97 -6.19
N PRO A 132 0.76 -20.32 -7.38
CA PRO A 132 -0.41 -19.69 -7.99
C PRO A 132 -1.57 -20.67 -8.16
N GLY A 133 -2.80 -20.20 -7.93
CA GLY A 133 -4.01 -21.02 -8.04
C GLY A 133 -4.73 -21.27 -6.71
N TYR A 134 -4.19 -20.80 -5.60
CA TYR A 134 -4.91 -20.74 -4.32
C TYR A 134 -5.56 -19.37 -4.18
N VAL A 135 -6.86 -19.29 -4.46
CA VAL A 135 -7.60 -18.02 -4.53
C VAL A 135 -8.50 -17.83 -3.32
N HIS A 136 -8.43 -16.68 -2.70
CA HIS A 136 -9.39 -16.24 -1.69
C HIS A 136 -10.48 -15.43 -2.35
N ILE A 137 -11.74 -15.72 -2.03
CA ILE A 137 -12.89 -14.95 -2.49
C ILE A 137 -13.61 -14.33 -1.28
N ASP A 138 -13.99 -13.07 -1.41
CA ASP A 138 -14.77 -12.33 -0.42
C ASP A 138 -15.78 -11.41 -1.09
N VAL A 139 -16.79 -10.98 -0.36
CA VAL A 139 -17.85 -10.09 -0.85
C VAL A 139 -18.00 -8.89 0.08
N LYS A 140 -17.91 -7.70 -0.50
CA LYS A 140 -18.07 -6.46 0.22
C LYS A 140 -19.26 -5.65 -0.29
N TYR A 141 -19.95 -4.98 0.64
CA TYR A 141 -20.99 -4.01 0.31
C TYR A 141 -20.37 -2.76 -0.32
N LEU A 142 -21.01 -2.27 -1.37
CA LEU A 142 -20.69 -0.96 -1.94
C LEU A 142 -21.59 0.13 -1.31
N PRO A 143 -21.16 1.40 -1.35
CA PRO A 143 -22.05 2.49 -0.98
C PRO A 143 -23.33 2.50 -1.82
N GLN A 144 -24.42 2.99 -1.25
CA GLN A 144 -25.66 3.22 -1.98
C GLN A 144 -25.43 4.37 -2.97
N MET A 145 -25.62 4.08 -4.25
CA MET A 145 -25.54 5.08 -5.30
C MET A 145 -26.92 5.69 -5.56
N ALA A 146 -26.94 6.98 -5.90
CA ALA A 146 -28.19 7.72 -6.10
C ALA A 146 -28.99 7.24 -7.32
N ASP A 147 -28.30 6.68 -8.32
CA ASP A 147 -28.85 6.15 -9.57
C ASP A 147 -29.23 4.66 -9.49
N GLU A 148 -29.03 4.01 -8.34
CA GLU A 148 -29.34 2.59 -8.15
C GLU A 148 -30.42 2.39 -7.07
N PRO A 149 -31.37 1.45 -7.27
CA PRO A 149 -32.46 1.20 -6.33
C PRO A 149 -32.00 0.52 -5.04
N SER A 150 -30.84 -0.13 -5.04
CA SER A 150 -30.29 -0.85 -3.90
C SER A 150 -28.77 -0.83 -3.92
N ARG A 151 -28.15 -1.14 -2.77
CA ARG A 151 -26.69 -1.29 -2.69
C ARG A 151 -26.22 -2.43 -3.57
N GLY A 152 -25.11 -2.17 -4.28
CA GLY A 152 -24.35 -3.20 -4.98
C GLY A 152 -23.38 -3.95 -4.08
N TYR A 153 -22.77 -4.97 -4.65
CA TYR A 153 -21.77 -5.80 -4.00
C TYR A 153 -20.55 -5.93 -4.89
N VAL A 154 -19.36 -5.77 -4.34
CA VAL A 154 -18.12 -6.12 -5.03
C VAL A 154 -17.65 -7.49 -4.55
N PHE A 155 -17.55 -8.42 -5.47
CA PHE A 155 -16.91 -9.70 -5.28
C PHE A 155 -15.42 -9.52 -5.59
N VAL A 156 -14.56 -10.03 -4.73
CA VAL A 156 -13.10 -9.89 -4.82
C VAL A 156 -12.49 -11.27 -4.80
N ALA A 157 -11.64 -11.57 -5.76
CA ALA A 157 -10.77 -12.73 -5.75
C ALA A 157 -9.30 -12.29 -5.68
N ILE A 158 -8.52 -12.90 -4.81
CA ILE A 158 -7.09 -12.62 -4.68
C ILE A 158 -6.29 -13.93 -4.65
N ASP A 159 -5.33 -14.07 -5.54
CA ASP A 159 -4.41 -15.21 -5.53
C ASP A 159 -3.38 -15.05 -4.40
N ARG A 160 -3.17 -16.13 -3.68
CA ARG A 160 -2.32 -16.13 -2.49
C ARG A 160 -0.84 -15.96 -2.78
N ALA A 161 -0.36 -16.54 -3.88
CA ALA A 161 1.05 -16.51 -4.26
C ALA A 161 1.43 -15.18 -4.91
N THR A 162 0.68 -14.77 -5.90
CA THR A 162 1.00 -13.62 -6.76
C THR A 162 0.36 -12.31 -6.34
N ARG A 163 -0.62 -12.36 -5.41
CA ARG A 163 -1.44 -11.20 -5.02
C ARG A 163 -2.27 -10.62 -6.15
N TRP A 164 -2.37 -11.32 -7.27
CA TRP A 164 -3.24 -10.93 -8.36
C TRP A 164 -4.69 -10.83 -7.89
N VAL A 165 -5.36 -9.77 -8.29
CA VAL A 165 -6.72 -9.46 -7.90
C VAL A 165 -7.62 -9.40 -9.10
N PHE A 166 -8.82 -9.95 -8.94
CA PHE A 166 -9.95 -9.79 -9.86
C PHE A 166 -11.18 -9.33 -9.08
N ILE A 167 -11.96 -8.43 -9.64
CA ILE A 167 -13.24 -7.99 -9.06
C ILE A 167 -14.37 -8.09 -10.06
N ALA A 168 -15.60 -8.27 -9.55
CA ALA A 168 -16.82 -8.01 -10.30
C ALA A 168 -17.88 -7.38 -9.39
N ILE A 169 -18.63 -6.43 -9.95
CA ILE A 169 -19.73 -5.77 -9.25
C ILE A 169 -21.02 -6.52 -9.59
N LYS A 170 -21.76 -6.90 -8.57
CA LYS A 170 -23.04 -7.61 -8.69
C LYS A 170 -24.14 -6.85 -7.92
N ARG A 171 -25.36 -6.91 -8.44
CA ARG A 171 -26.52 -6.27 -7.79
C ARG A 171 -27.01 -7.06 -6.56
N ARG A 172 -26.74 -8.34 -6.48
CA ARG A 172 -27.21 -9.23 -5.41
C ARG A 172 -26.08 -10.10 -4.88
N LYS A 173 -26.15 -10.37 -3.58
CA LYS A 173 -25.28 -11.32 -2.88
C LYS A 173 -26.02 -12.65 -2.75
N THR A 174 -25.95 -13.49 -3.81
CA THR A 174 -26.65 -14.78 -3.92
C THR A 174 -25.68 -15.87 -4.40
N ALA A 175 -26.06 -17.13 -4.23
CA ALA A 175 -25.31 -18.28 -4.76
C ALA A 175 -25.11 -18.19 -6.27
N ALA A 176 -26.13 -17.79 -7.03
CA ALA A 176 -26.04 -17.58 -8.47
C ALA A 176 -25.02 -16.47 -8.84
N ALA A 177 -24.95 -15.38 -8.07
CA ALA A 177 -23.96 -14.32 -8.27
C ALA A 177 -22.54 -14.81 -7.95
N ALA A 178 -22.36 -15.61 -6.89
CA ALA A 178 -21.08 -16.21 -6.53
C ALA A 178 -20.61 -17.21 -7.59
N ARG A 179 -21.51 -18.03 -8.12
CA ARG A 179 -21.25 -18.93 -9.26
C ARG A 179 -20.79 -18.17 -10.51
N SER A 180 -21.54 -17.12 -10.89
CA SER A 180 -21.18 -16.27 -12.02
C SER A 180 -19.77 -15.68 -11.83
N PHE A 181 -19.49 -15.17 -10.63
CA PHE A 181 -18.20 -14.61 -10.30
C PHE A 181 -17.05 -15.63 -10.41
N LEU A 182 -17.22 -16.86 -9.88
CA LEU A 182 -16.22 -17.92 -9.98
C LEU A 182 -15.91 -18.28 -11.45
N ASN A 183 -16.93 -18.34 -12.30
CA ASN A 183 -16.74 -18.54 -13.75
C ASN A 183 -15.94 -17.37 -14.38
N GLU A 184 -16.23 -16.15 -14.01
CA GLU A 184 -15.50 -14.97 -14.49
C GLU A 184 -14.03 -15.00 -14.05
N VAL A 185 -13.78 -15.27 -12.76
CA VAL A 185 -12.42 -15.43 -12.21
C VAL A 185 -11.66 -16.54 -12.91
N SER A 186 -12.30 -17.72 -13.08
CA SER A 186 -11.70 -18.86 -13.75
C SER A 186 -11.34 -18.56 -15.21
N LYS A 187 -12.11 -17.73 -15.90
CA LYS A 187 -11.79 -17.29 -17.26
C LYS A 187 -10.69 -16.23 -17.29
N ALA A 188 -10.69 -15.29 -16.34
CA ALA A 188 -9.75 -14.17 -16.28
C ALA A 188 -8.37 -14.59 -15.80
N ALA A 189 -8.28 -15.48 -14.80
CA ALA A 189 -7.01 -15.92 -14.22
C ALA A 189 -6.09 -16.54 -15.31
N PRO A 190 -4.81 -16.12 -15.39
CA PRO A 190 -3.87 -16.72 -16.33
C PRO A 190 -3.35 -18.08 -15.87
N PHE A 191 -3.51 -18.43 -14.61
CA PHE A 191 -3.11 -19.69 -13.97
C PHE A 191 -4.31 -20.62 -13.74
N VAL A 192 -4.03 -21.89 -13.49
CA VAL A 192 -5.04 -22.88 -13.10
C VAL A 192 -5.42 -22.65 -11.64
N ILE A 193 -6.71 -22.47 -11.36
CA ILE A 193 -7.22 -22.39 -10.00
C ILE A 193 -7.44 -23.82 -9.50
N HIS A 194 -6.78 -24.19 -8.41
CA HIS A 194 -6.93 -25.52 -7.80
C HIS A 194 -7.65 -25.48 -6.43
N THR A 195 -7.63 -24.32 -5.75
CA THR A 195 -8.28 -24.17 -4.44
C THR A 195 -8.92 -22.79 -4.33
N VAL A 196 -10.13 -22.75 -3.85
CA VAL A 196 -10.84 -21.51 -3.49
C VAL A 196 -11.14 -21.54 -2.00
N LEU A 197 -10.80 -20.45 -1.31
CA LEU A 197 -11.14 -20.21 0.10
C LEU A 197 -12.16 -19.10 0.19
N THR A 198 -13.31 -19.37 0.81
CA THR A 198 -14.37 -18.39 1.09
C THR A 198 -14.64 -18.28 2.59
N ASP A 199 -15.40 -17.28 2.98
CA ASP A 199 -16.05 -17.26 4.29
C ASP A 199 -17.27 -18.20 4.31
N ASN A 200 -18.03 -18.24 5.42
CA ASN A 200 -19.22 -19.05 5.57
C ASN A 200 -20.49 -18.28 5.16
N GLY A 201 -20.39 -17.36 4.20
CA GLY A 201 -21.52 -16.64 3.66
C GLY A 201 -22.50 -17.55 2.93
N LYS A 202 -23.80 -17.25 3.02
CA LYS A 202 -24.87 -18.04 2.36
C LYS A 202 -24.75 -18.12 0.84
N GLU A 203 -23.99 -17.21 0.25
CA GLU A 203 -23.67 -17.21 -1.19
C GLU A 203 -22.65 -18.28 -1.57
N PHE A 204 -21.90 -18.84 -0.59
CA PHE A 204 -20.85 -19.80 -0.80
C PHE A 204 -21.14 -21.17 -0.20
N THR A 205 -22.01 -21.25 0.81
CA THR A 205 -22.26 -22.50 1.54
C THR A 205 -23.63 -22.50 2.21
N ASP A 206 -24.18 -23.69 2.42
CA ASP A 206 -25.37 -23.94 3.21
C ASP A 206 -25.05 -24.24 4.69
N ARG A 207 -23.81 -24.10 5.09
CA ARG A 207 -23.37 -24.29 6.48
C ARG A 207 -24.05 -23.30 7.41
N LEU A 208 -24.56 -23.79 8.53
CA LEU A 208 -25.23 -22.98 9.55
C LEU A 208 -24.54 -23.12 10.91
N PHE A 209 -24.58 -22.05 11.70
CA PHE A 209 -24.02 -21.98 13.05
C PHE A 209 -25.08 -21.62 14.09
N GLY A 210 -24.77 -21.89 15.36
CA GLY A 210 -25.66 -21.59 16.49
C GLY A 210 -26.67 -22.69 16.76
N SER A 211 -27.88 -22.31 17.17
CA SER A 211 -28.95 -23.25 17.56
C SER A 211 -29.46 -24.13 16.39
N ARG A 212 -29.15 -23.76 15.15
CA ARG A 212 -29.46 -24.52 13.93
C ARG A 212 -28.17 -24.94 13.22
N ALA A 213 -27.17 -25.38 13.97
CA ALA A 213 -25.89 -25.79 13.41
C ALA A 213 -26.09 -26.91 12.36
N LYS A 214 -25.56 -26.68 11.15
CA LYS A 214 -25.53 -27.65 10.04
C LYS A 214 -24.15 -27.61 9.41
N GLU A 215 -23.53 -28.75 9.20
CA GLU A 215 -22.32 -28.81 8.38
C GLU A 215 -22.64 -28.53 6.91
N ALA A 216 -21.61 -28.11 6.15
CA ALA A 216 -21.79 -27.91 4.71
C ALA A 216 -22.16 -29.26 4.06
N SER A 217 -23.21 -29.26 3.23
CA SER A 217 -23.66 -30.49 2.57
C SER A 217 -22.77 -30.91 1.40
N GLY A 218 -22.06 -29.97 0.78
CA GLY A 218 -21.37 -30.17 -0.50
C GLY A 218 -22.28 -29.99 -1.71
N ASP A 219 -23.61 -29.92 -1.53
CA ASP A 219 -24.59 -29.78 -2.62
C ASP A 219 -24.97 -28.32 -2.92
N HIS A 220 -24.27 -27.37 -2.30
CA HIS A 220 -24.49 -25.96 -2.58
C HIS A 220 -24.08 -25.63 -4.02
N GLU A 221 -24.84 -24.77 -4.72
CA GLU A 221 -24.56 -24.38 -6.11
C GLU A 221 -23.11 -23.95 -6.38
N PHE A 222 -22.46 -23.35 -5.39
CA PHE A 222 -21.07 -22.94 -5.48
C PHE A 222 -20.12 -24.14 -5.38
N ASP A 223 -20.40 -25.11 -4.49
CA ASP A 223 -19.63 -26.35 -4.34
C ASP A 223 -19.70 -27.18 -5.61
N LEU A 224 -20.93 -27.36 -6.15
CA LEU A 224 -21.14 -28.09 -7.39
C LEU A 224 -20.38 -27.51 -8.59
N LEU A 225 -20.28 -26.16 -8.65
CA LEU A 225 -19.46 -25.51 -9.67
C LEU A 225 -17.97 -25.76 -9.43
N CYS A 226 -17.50 -25.66 -8.18
CA CYS A 226 -16.12 -25.94 -7.83
C CYS A 226 -15.73 -27.36 -8.26
N ASP A 227 -16.55 -28.35 -7.94
CA ASP A 227 -16.34 -29.75 -8.31
C ASP A 227 -16.30 -29.93 -9.83
N SER A 228 -17.22 -29.30 -10.57
CA SER A 228 -17.24 -29.37 -12.04
C SER A 228 -15.99 -28.76 -12.71
N LEU A 229 -15.32 -27.83 -12.02
CA LEU A 229 -14.09 -27.16 -12.46
C LEU A 229 -12.82 -27.85 -11.91
N GLY A 230 -12.94 -28.90 -11.09
CA GLY A 230 -11.82 -29.54 -10.41
C GLY A 230 -11.16 -28.64 -9.35
N ILE A 231 -11.93 -27.75 -8.72
CA ILE A 231 -11.46 -26.78 -7.74
C ILE A 231 -11.87 -27.26 -6.33
N GLU A 232 -10.91 -27.39 -5.42
CA GLU A 232 -11.20 -27.65 -4.01
C GLU A 232 -11.79 -26.40 -3.35
N HIS A 233 -13.02 -26.48 -2.85
CA HIS A 233 -13.63 -25.42 -2.09
C HIS A 233 -13.34 -25.59 -0.58
N ARG A 234 -12.75 -24.57 0.05
CA ARG A 234 -12.45 -24.54 1.48
C ARG A 234 -13.19 -23.38 2.15
N LEU A 235 -13.75 -23.64 3.31
CA LEU A 235 -14.37 -22.64 4.16
C LEU A 235 -13.41 -22.17 5.24
N THR A 236 -13.43 -20.88 5.58
CA THR A 236 -12.67 -20.35 6.71
C THR A 236 -13.18 -20.97 8.02
N LYS A 237 -12.26 -21.29 8.93
CA LYS A 237 -12.64 -21.75 10.28
C LYS A 237 -13.37 -20.63 11.02
N PRO A 238 -14.53 -20.93 11.66
CA PRO A 238 -15.26 -19.94 12.44
C PRO A 238 -14.37 -19.30 13.50
N ARG A 239 -14.56 -18.01 13.74
CA ARG A 239 -13.82 -17.23 14.75
C ARG A 239 -12.29 -17.25 14.62
N THR A 240 -11.77 -17.54 13.42
CA THR A 240 -10.32 -17.51 13.16
C THR A 240 -10.01 -16.42 12.11
N PRO A 241 -9.90 -15.13 12.50
CA PRO A 241 -9.71 -14.02 11.57
C PRO A 241 -8.38 -14.09 10.79
N ARG A 242 -7.45 -14.93 11.24
CA ARG A 242 -6.08 -15.01 10.68
C ARG A 242 -5.96 -15.63 9.28
N THR A 243 -6.99 -16.29 8.79
CA THR A 243 -6.93 -16.98 7.48
C THR A 243 -7.22 -16.07 6.30
N ASN A 244 -7.87 -14.91 6.51
CA ASN A 244 -8.33 -14.00 5.45
C ASN A 244 -7.59 -12.66 5.37
N GLY A 245 -6.50 -12.50 6.13
CA GLY A 245 -5.79 -11.21 6.27
C GLY A 245 -5.23 -10.60 4.98
N MET A 246 -5.21 -11.32 3.86
CA MET A 246 -4.83 -10.78 2.55
C MET A 246 -5.98 -10.04 1.90
N VAL A 247 -7.15 -10.70 1.87
CA VAL A 247 -8.38 -10.12 1.33
C VAL A 247 -8.82 -8.94 2.18
N GLU A 248 -8.70 -9.05 3.51
CA GLU A 248 -8.97 -7.95 4.44
C GLU A 248 -8.10 -6.71 4.16
N ARG A 249 -6.79 -6.90 3.90
CA ARG A 249 -5.90 -5.79 3.52
C ARG A 249 -6.28 -5.17 2.18
N PHE A 250 -6.62 -5.98 1.21
CA PHE A 250 -7.07 -5.47 -0.10
C PHE A 250 -8.41 -4.75 0.06
N ASN A 251 -9.35 -5.34 0.79
CA ASN A 251 -10.64 -4.72 1.11
C ASN A 251 -10.49 -3.41 1.89
N GLY A 252 -9.51 -3.31 2.79
CA GLY A 252 -9.14 -2.06 3.44
C GLY A 252 -8.66 -0.99 2.47
N ARG A 253 -7.90 -1.37 1.43
CA ARG A 253 -7.49 -0.45 0.36
C ARG A 253 -8.68 -0.04 -0.51
N LEU A 254 -9.57 -0.96 -0.86
CA LEU A 254 -10.82 -0.64 -1.55
C LEU A 254 -11.68 0.33 -0.73
N GLU A 255 -11.80 0.10 0.59
CA GLU A 255 -12.51 1.01 1.49
C GLU A 255 -11.93 2.42 1.45
N GLN A 256 -10.60 2.55 1.45
CA GLN A 256 -9.96 3.85 1.34
C GLN A 256 -10.32 4.55 0.01
N VAL A 257 -10.35 3.83 -1.10
CA VAL A 257 -10.80 4.38 -2.39
C VAL A 257 -12.25 4.84 -2.30
N LEU A 258 -13.13 4.01 -1.71
CA LEU A 258 -14.55 4.34 -1.55
C LEU A 258 -14.78 5.55 -0.64
N GLN A 259 -13.96 5.73 0.40
CA GLN A 259 -14.07 6.87 1.33
C GLN A 259 -13.49 8.17 0.78
N THR A 260 -12.52 8.09 -0.12
CA THR A 260 -11.80 9.28 -0.63
C THR A 260 -12.39 9.83 -1.92
N HIS A 261 -13.17 9.04 -2.67
CA HIS A 261 -13.81 9.48 -3.90
C HIS A 261 -15.29 9.79 -3.68
N ARG A 262 -15.76 10.83 -4.36
CA ARG A 262 -17.20 11.08 -4.54
C ARG A 262 -17.59 10.57 -5.93
N PHE A 263 -18.48 9.60 -5.96
CA PHE A 263 -18.94 8.98 -7.20
C PHE A 263 -20.23 9.64 -7.65
N ASN A 264 -20.30 9.94 -8.94
CA ASN A 264 -21.48 10.57 -9.54
C ASN A 264 -22.56 9.54 -9.93
N SER A 265 -22.14 8.29 -10.18
CA SER A 265 -23.03 7.19 -10.60
C SER A 265 -22.44 5.83 -10.25
N ALA A 266 -23.25 4.78 -10.34
CA ALA A 266 -22.81 3.40 -10.20
C ALA A 266 -21.79 3.00 -11.30
N GLU A 267 -21.90 3.57 -12.48
CA GLU A 267 -20.93 3.37 -13.56
C GLU A 267 -19.58 4.00 -13.24
N ASP A 268 -19.55 5.22 -12.73
CA ASP A 268 -18.34 5.92 -12.28
C ASP A 268 -17.64 5.16 -11.16
N LEU A 269 -18.40 4.68 -10.17
CA LEU A 269 -17.90 3.78 -9.13
C LEU A 269 -17.27 2.52 -9.71
N SER A 270 -17.96 1.87 -10.64
CA SER A 270 -17.46 0.66 -11.30
C SER A 270 -16.16 0.90 -12.07
N LYS A 271 -16.11 1.92 -12.89
CA LYS A 271 -14.91 2.32 -13.65
C LYS A 271 -13.74 2.59 -12.71
N THR A 272 -13.97 3.34 -11.64
CA THR A 272 -12.93 3.68 -10.65
C THR A 272 -12.37 2.43 -9.97
N LEU A 273 -13.23 1.49 -9.55
CA LEU A 273 -12.77 0.26 -8.92
C LEU A 273 -11.98 -0.65 -9.89
N HIS A 274 -12.43 -0.79 -11.15
CA HIS A 274 -11.69 -1.56 -12.16
C HIS A 274 -10.34 -0.91 -12.49
N ARG A 275 -10.29 0.43 -12.62
CA ARG A 275 -9.06 1.20 -12.82
C ARG A 275 -8.09 1.01 -11.64
N TYR A 276 -8.59 1.03 -10.41
CA TYR A 276 -7.79 0.77 -9.22
C TYR A 276 -7.21 -0.66 -9.21
N VAL A 277 -8.01 -1.68 -9.55
CA VAL A 277 -7.54 -3.07 -9.62
C VAL A 277 -6.50 -3.25 -10.73
N TRP A 278 -6.69 -2.61 -11.88
CA TRP A 278 -5.67 -2.57 -12.92
C TRP A 278 -4.37 -1.95 -12.41
N LEU A 279 -4.43 -0.76 -11.79
CA LEU A 279 -3.27 -0.10 -11.19
C LEU A 279 -2.61 -1.01 -10.14
N TYR A 280 -3.39 -1.65 -9.28
CA TYR A 280 -2.91 -2.57 -8.26
C TYR A 280 -2.13 -3.73 -8.87
N ASN A 281 -2.66 -4.38 -9.90
CA ASN A 281 -2.04 -5.54 -10.51
C ASN A 281 -0.79 -5.18 -11.33
N GLN A 282 -0.82 -4.07 -12.06
CA GLN A 282 0.23 -3.70 -13.01
C GLN A 282 1.34 -2.84 -12.39
N HIS A 283 1.00 -1.94 -11.47
CA HIS A 283 1.89 -0.86 -11.06
C HIS A 283 2.18 -0.78 -9.55
N LEU A 284 1.30 -1.30 -8.68
CA LEU A 284 1.50 -1.20 -7.24
C LEU A 284 2.34 -2.36 -6.69
N PRO A 285 3.60 -2.10 -6.24
CA PRO A 285 4.45 -3.13 -5.68
C PRO A 285 3.92 -3.60 -4.33
N GLN A 286 3.96 -4.90 -4.11
CA GLN A 286 3.50 -5.52 -2.87
C GLN A 286 4.70 -5.91 -1.99
N LYS A 287 4.71 -5.47 -0.73
CA LYS A 287 5.78 -5.84 0.23
C LYS A 287 5.93 -7.36 0.35
N ALA A 288 4.81 -8.09 0.30
CA ALA A 288 4.80 -9.55 0.38
C ALA A 288 5.41 -10.24 -0.86
N LEU A 289 5.62 -9.51 -1.96
CA LEU A 289 6.23 -9.95 -3.21
C LEU A 289 7.64 -9.34 -3.39
N ASN A 290 8.32 -8.99 -2.31
CA ASN A 290 9.61 -8.30 -2.37
C ASN A 290 9.57 -7.04 -3.23
N HIS A 291 8.50 -6.22 -3.05
CA HIS A 291 8.25 -4.97 -3.78
C HIS A 291 8.08 -5.15 -5.30
N GLN A 292 7.61 -6.32 -5.73
CA GLN A 292 7.17 -6.54 -7.11
C GLN A 292 5.67 -6.33 -7.25
N THR A 293 5.23 -6.00 -8.46
CA THR A 293 3.81 -5.96 -8.78
C THR A 293 3.25 -7.38 -8.93
N PRO A 294 1.95 -7.60 -8.74
CA PRO A 294 1.32 -8.89 -8.98
C PRO A 294 1.62 -9.48 -10.35
N VAL A 295 1.56 -8.68 -11.41
CA VAL A 295 1.86 -9.14 -12.78
C VAL A 295 3.32 -9.51 -12.94
N ALA A 296 4.26 -8.74 -12.36
CA ALA A 296 5.68 -9.10 -12.40
C ALA A 296 5.96 -10.42 -11.68
N ALA A 297 5.32 -10.64 -10.52
CA ALA A 297 5.42 -11.90 -9.80
C ALA A 297 4.83 -13.08 -10.60
N MET A 298 3.67 -12.89 -11.25
CA MET A 298 3.08 -13.91 -12.12
C MET A 298 3.99 -14.29 -13.29
N LYS A 299 4.65 -13.31 -13.93
CA LYS A 299 5.59 -13.58 -15.03
C LYS A 299 6.75 -14.46 -14.57
N LYS A 300 7.34 -14.17 -13.41
CA LYS A 300 8.39 -15.01 -12.82
C LYS A 300 7.92 -16.43 -12.52
N TRP A 301 6.70 -16.56 -11.99
CA TRP A 301 6.10 -17.86 -11.77
C TRP A 301 5.87 -18.62 -13.08
N GLN A 302 5.42 -17.93 -14.13
CA GLN A 302 5.21 -18.54 -15.46
C GLN A 302 6.52 -19.02 -16.09
N GLU A 303 7.62 -18.26 -15.92
CA GLU A 303 8.95 -18.64 -16.38
C GLU A 303 9.48 -19.90 -15.66
N SER A 304 9.29 -19.95 -14.31
CA SER A 304 9.78 -21.08 -13.51
C SER A 304 8.86 -22.30 -13.48
N HIS A 305 7.54 -22.10 -13.59
CA HIS A 305 6.51 -23.13 -13.49
C HIS A 305 5.43 -22.95 -14.58
N PRO A 306 5.77 -23.08 -15.86
CA PRO A 306 4.85 -22.80 -16.97
C PRO A 306 3.58 -23.69 -16.95
N HIS A 307 3.66 -24.90 -16.39
CA HIS A 307 2.55 -25.84 -16.29
C HIS A 307 1.40 -25.36 -15.38
N LEU A 308 1.66 -24.42 -14.48
CA LEU A 308 0.62 -23.82 -13.63
C LEU A 308 -0.22 -22.79 -14.40
N PHE A 309 0.19 -22.39 -15.59
CA PHE A 309 -0.45 -21.32 -16.36
C PHE A 309 -1.13 -21.86 -17.61
N LYS A 310 -2.36 -21.41 -17.84
CA LYS A 310 -3.17 -21.75 -19.03
C LYS A 310 -3.16 -20.64 -20.10
N LYS A 311 -2.62 -19.44 -19.73
CA LYS A 311 -2.49 -18.30 -20.63
C LYS A 311 -1.16 -17.61 -20.38
N ARG A 312 -0.64 -16.94 -21.42
CA ARG A 312 0.53 -16.06 -21.26
C ARG A 312 0.18 -14.86 -20.40
N VAL A 313 1.02 -14.58 -19.40
CA VAL A 313 0.90 -13.37 -18.57
C VAL A 313 1.41 -12.18 -19.38
N ALA A 314 0.53 -11.24 -19.68
CA ALA A 314 0.85 -10.02 -20.41
C ALA A 314 0.54 -8.78 -19.56
N ASN A 315 1.16 -7.67 -19.90
CA ASN A 315 0.69 -6.37 -19.42
C ASN A 315 -0.58 -6.04 -20.21
N HIS A 316 -1.60 -5.62 -19.50
CA HIS A 316 -2.81 -5.13 -20.13
C HIS A 316 -2.75 -3.61 -20.20
N PRO A 317 -3.16 -2.99 -21.32
CA PRO A 317 -3.38 -1.55 -21.36
C PRO A 317 -4.43 -1.16 -20.31
N GLY A 318 -4.42 0.10 -19.91
CA GLY A 318 -5.41 0.61 -18.96
C GLY A 318 -6.83 0.50 -19.51
N PRO A 319 -7.85 0.54 -18.64
CA PRO A 319 -9.25 0.44 -19.08
C PRO A 319 -9.74 1.60 -19.95
N ASP A 320 -8.90 2.61 -20.14
CA ASP A 320 -9.22 3.82 -20.92
C ASP A 320 -8.47 3.89 -22.26
N THR A 321 -7.76 2.83 -22.66
CA THR A 321 -7.05 2.72 -23.96
C THR A 321 -7.78 1.79 -24.91
#